data_fe06b307f42790e50d5f23db942e764e
#
_entry.id   fe06b307f42790e50d5f23db942e764e
#
_cell.length_a   1.000
_cell.length_b   1.000
_cell.length_c   1.000
_cell.angle_alpha   90.00
_cell.angle_beta   90.00
_cell.angle_gamma   90.00
#
_symmetry.space_group_name_H-M   'P 1'
#
loop_
_entity.id
_entity.type
_entity.pdbx_description
1 polymer ?
#
loop_
_entity_poly.entity_id
_entity_poly.type
_entity_poly.pdbx_seq_one_letter_code
_entity_poly.pdbx_strand_id
1 'polypeptide(L)'
;MEVWKRFNEKEVSHSMAHYLQAVAGLKRDKGYARVGDIADRLGVSKSGVTSMLRSLQSRGLVDHERYGCVELTQTGKQLAERTETNRQVLFLFFRDILGVSDDISREDACMIEHLVSPEAMVQLLRLTALLSTETPVVQRFRDAFHHYRRDRHECDVNDCEICSDVCLRESFERDVVSGGE
;
A
#
# COMPACT_ATOMS: atom_id res chain seq x y z
N MET A 1 -0.78 20.08 -16.06
CA MET A 1 -1.50 20.01 -14.76
C MET A 1 -0.54 19.43 -13.74
N GLU A 2 -0.25 20.16 -12.66
CA GLU A 2 0.78 19.77 -11.69
C GLU A 2 0.36 18.51 -10.93
N VAL A 3 1.22 17.50 -10.91
CA VAL A 3 0.95 16.16 -10.34
C VAL A 3 0.52 16.24 -8.87
N TRP A 4 1.13 17.15 -8.09
CA TRP A 4 0.80 17.33 -6.67
C TRP A 4 -0.64 17.82 -6.40
N LYS A 5 -1.26 18.55 -7.34
CA LYS A 5 -2.67 18.96 -7.22
C LYS A 5 -3.61 17.77 -7.31
N ARG A 6 -3.28 16.77 -8.14
CA ARG A 6 -4.03 15.50 -8.21
C ARG A 6 -3.94 14.68 -6.93
N PHE A 7 -2.87 14.81 -6.15
CA PHE A 7 -2.76 14.16 -4.84
C PHE A 7 -3.79 14.68 -3.84
N ASN A 8 -4.05 15.98 -3.83
CA ASN A 8 -5.04 16.60 -2.95
C ASN A 8 -6.50 16.35 -3.41
N GLU A 9 -6.69 16.02 -4.68
CA GLU A 9 -8.01 15.73 -5.28
C GLU A 9 -8.37 14.24 -5.20
N LYS A 10 -7.47 13.35 -4.75
CA LYS A 10 -7.80 11.93 -4.57
C LYS A 10 -8.95 11.81 -3.57
N GLU A 11 -9.96 11.06 -3.99
CA GLU A 11 -11.21 10.87 -3.24
C GLU A 11 -11.03 10.39 -1.81
N VAL A 12 -9.88 9.76 -1.48
CA VAL A 12 -9.62 9.12 -0.19
C VAL A 12 -8.18 9.32 0.24
N SER A 13 -8.00 9.86 1.44
CA SER A 13 -6.70 9.91 2.11
C SER A 13 -6.32 8.54 2.70
N HIS A 14 -5.03 8.34 3.00
CA HIS A 14 -4.54 7.16 3.71
C HIS A 14 -5.36 6.85 4.98
N SER A 15 -5.57 7.85 5.83
CA SER A 15 -6.40 7.67 7.03
C SER A 15 -7.83 7.22 6.71
N MET A 16 -8.49 7.79 5.71
CA MET A 16 -9.83 7.37 5.30
C MET A 16 -9.87 5.90 4.87
N ALA A 17 -8.86 5.45 4.11
CA ALA A 17 -8.76 4.06 3.68
C ALA A 17 -8.70 3.11 4.90
N HIS A 18 -7.89 3.41 5.90
CA HIS A 18 -7.82 2.63 7.13
C HIS A 18 -9.14 2.56 7.89
N TYR A 19 -9.91 3.66 7.93
CA TYR A 19 -11.23 3.62 8.57
C TYR A 19 -12.22 2.74 7.80
N LEU A 20 -12.23 2.80 6.47
CA LEU A 20 -13.07 1.92 5.66
C LEU A 20 -12.69 0.45 5.85
N GLN A 21 -11.41 0.13 5.89
CA GLN A 21 -10.91 -1.23 6.16
C GLN A 21 -11.25 -1.69 7.57
N ALA A 22 -11.16 -0.81 8.58
CA ALA A 22 -11.56 -1.14 9.95
C ALA A 22 -13.05 -1.48 10.04
N VAL A 23 -13.92 -0.71 9.37
CA VAL A 23 -15.37 -1.00 9.29
C VAL A 23 -15.62 -2.32 8.58
N ALA A 24 -15.00 -2.56 7.40
CA ALA A 24 -15.13 -3.81 6.66
C ALA A 24 -14.68 -5.02 7.50
N GLY A 25 -13.54 -4.92 8.16
CA GLY A 25 -13.00 -5.97 9.00
C GLY A 25 -13.89 -6.26 10.21
N LEU A 26 -14.37 -5.24 10.91
CA LEU A 26 -15.29 -5.42 12.05
C LEU A 26 -16.59 -6.10 11.63
N LYS A 27 -17.14 -5.73 10.48
CA LYS A 27 -18.35 -6.38 9.94
C LYS A 27 -18.12 -7.84 9.61
N ARG A 28 -16.97 -8.19 9.04
CA ARG A 28 -16.61 -9.59 8.77
C ARG A 28 -16.42 -10.38 10.06
N ASP A 29 -15.73 -9.81 11.06
CA ASP A 29 -15.31 -10.52 12.27
C ASP A 29 -16.44 -10.62 13.31
N LYS A 30 -17.24 -9.55 13.47
CA LYS A 30 -18.28 -9.40 14.52
C LYS A 30 -19.70 -9.26 13.97
N GLY A 31 -19.89 -9.08 12.66
CA GLY A 31 -21.18 -8.79 12.04
C GLY A 31 -21.62 -7.32 12.11
N TYR A 32 -20.92 -6.47 12.86
CA TYR A 32 -21.24 -5.04 13.03
C TYR A 32 -19.97 -4.22 13.28
N ALA A 33 -20.08 -2.91 13.06
CA ALA A 33 -19.04 -1.94 13.40
C ALA A 33 -19.64 -0.76 14.19
N ARG A 34 -19.12 -0.47 15.37
CA ARG A 34 -19.51 0.67 16.21
C ARG A 34 -18.32 1.59 16.43
N VAL A 35 -18.60 2.86 16.75
CA VAL A 35 -17.55 3.88 17.01
C VAL A 35 -16.50 3.39 18.00
N GLY A 36 -16.92 2.72 19.08
CA GLY A 36 -16.01 2.14 20.07
C GLY A 36 -15.09 1.09 19.49
N ASP A 37 -15.65 0.11 18.75
CA ASP A 37 -14.88 -0.97 18.14
C ASP A 37 -13.88 -0.46 17.09
N ILE A 38 -14.28 0.58 16.32
CA ILE A 38 -13.39 1.23 15.35
C ILE A 38 -12.25 1.96 16.08
N ALA A 39 -12.55 2.68 17.16
CA ALA A 39 -11.56 3.38 17.98
C ALA A 39 -10.53 2.41 18.55
N ASP A 40 -10.99 1.30 19.12
CA ASP A 40 -10.13 0.26 19.70
C ASP A 40 -9.26 -0.42 18.62
N ARG A 41 -9.84 -0.73 17.45
CA ARG A 41 -9.11 -1.36 16.33
C ARG A 41 -8.01 -0.47 15.75
N LEU A 42 -8.24 0.83 15.66
CA LEU A 42 -7.31 1.80 15.07
C LEU A 42 -6.40 2.48 16.11
N GLY A 43 -6.59 2.26 17.40
CA GLY A 43 -5.82 2.91 18.46
C GLY A 43 -6.04 4.43 18.53
N VAL A 44 -7.26 4.90 18.21
CA VAL A 44 -7.60 6.33 18.15
C VAL A 44 -8.75 6.70 19.10
N SER A 45 -8.95 7.98 19.34
CA SER A 45 -10.05 8.44 20.21
C SER A 45 -11.42 8.28 19.53
N LYS A 46 -12.47 8.01 20.31
CA LYS A 46 -13.87 7.97 19.82
C LYS A 46 -14.32 9.27 19.16
N SER A 47 -13.82 10.42 19.63
CA SER A 47 -14.08 11.72 19.01
C SER A 47 -13.43 11.84 17.63
N GLY A 48 -12.20 11.33 17.46
CA GLY A 48 -11.51 11.23 16.17
C GLY A 48 -12.27 10.36 15.19
N VAL A 49 -12.75 9.18 15.65
CA VAL A 49 -13.61 8.29 14.85
C VAL A 49 -14.86 9.02 14.37
N THR A 50 -15.58 9.70 15.29
CA THR A 50 -16.82 10.42 14.96
C THR A 50 -16.57 11.53 13.92
N SER A 51 -15.46 12.25 14.04
CA SER A 51 -15.08 13.30 13.08
C SER A 51 -14.79 12.69 11.69
N MET A 52 -14.03 11.60 11.64
CA MET A 52 -13.71 10.91 10.37
C MET A 52 -14.95 10.30 9.73
N LEU A 53 -15.84 9.68 10.52
CA LEU A 53 -17.09 9.13 9.99
C LEU A 53 -17.98 10.20 9.34
N ARG A 54 -18.05 11.40 9.91
CA ARG A 54 -18.76 12.53 9.28
C ARG A 54 -18.14 12.90 7.92
N SER A 55 -16.81 12.90 7.83
CA SER A 55 -16.11 13.16 6.57
C SER A 55 -16.34 12.05 5.53
N LEU A 56 -16.33 10.78 5.96
CA LEU A 56 -16.65 9.64 5.09
C LEU A 56 -18.11 9.65 4.65
N GLN A 57 -19.03 10.01 5.54
CA GLN A 57 -20.46 10.13 5.25
C GLN A 57 -20.76 11.27 4.27
N SER A 58 -20.11 12.43 4.44
CA SER A 58 -20.27 13.54 3.48
C SER A 58 -19.75 13.21 2.06
N ARG A 59 -18.89 12.19 1.94
CA ARG A 59 -18.39 11.65 0.67
C ARG A 59 -19.20 10.45 0.16
N GLY A 60 -20.26 10.05 0.86
CA GLY A 60 -21.08 8.90 0.50
C GLY A 60 -20.38 7.55 0.61
N LEU A 61 -19.39 7.41 1.49
CA LEU A 61 -18.61 6.19 1.67
C LEU A 61 -19.11 5.32 2.82
N VAL A 62 -19.75 5.94 3.81
CA VAL A 62 -20.37 5.24 4.94
C VAL A 62 -21.77 5.81 5.22
N ASP A 63 -22.62 4.97 5.79
CA ASP A 63 -23.87 5.34 6.44
C ASP A 63 -23.70 5.17 7.94
N HIS A 64 -23.98 6.20 8.69
CA HIS A 64 -23.85 6.18 10.15
C HIS A 64 -24.98 6.96 10.80
N GLU A 65 -25.83 6.28 11.53
CA GLU A 65 -26.85 6.87 12.40
C GLU A 65 -26.32 7.12 13.79
N ARG A 66 -26.83 8.17 14.43
CA ARG A 66 -26.43 8.52 15.80
C ARG A 66 -26.72 7.35 16.74
N TYR A 67 -25.70 6.86 17.45
CA TYR A 67 -25.73 5.67 18.32
C TYR A 67 -25.95 4.33 17.58
N GLY A 68 -25.96 4.32 16.25
CA GLY A 68 -26.10 3.12 15.42
C GLY A 68 -24.79 2.43 15.08
N CYS A 69 -24.91 1.39 14.27
CA CYS A 69 -23.77 0.78 13.62
C CYS A 69 -23.34 1.61 12.42
N VAL A 70 -22.06 1.51 12.09
CA VAL A 70 -21.48 2.09 10.87
C VAL A 70 -21.58 1.06 9.75
N GLU A 71 -22.16 1.45 8.62
CA GLU A 71 -22.28 0.64 7.43
C GLU A 71 -21.44 1.25 6.29
N LEU A 72 -20.79 0.40 5.49
CA LEU A 72 -20.19 0.87 4.24
C LEU A 72 -21.28 0.96 3.16
N THR A 73 -21.31 2.08 2.45
CA THR A 73 -22.07 2.16 1.18
C THR A 73 -21.44 1.22 0.14
N GLN A 74 -22.12 1.03 -1.00
CA GLN A 74 -21.54 0.24 -2.10
C GLN A 74 -20.19 0.82 -2.58
N THR A 75 -20.09 2.14 -2.69
CA THR A 75 -18.83 2.83 -3.04
C THR A 75 -17.78 2.62 -1.98
N GLY A 76 -18.14 2.74 -0.70
CA GLY A 76 -17.22 2.48 0.42
C GLY A 76 -16.68 1.06 0.45
N LYS A 77 -17.53 0.06 0.16
CA LYS A 77 -17.12 -1.36 0.05
C LYS A 77 -16.12 -1.57 -1.08
N GLN A 78 -16.45 -1.11 -2.28
CA GLN A 78 -15.56 -1.22 -3.45
C GLN A 78 -14.20 -0.58 -3.19
N LEU A 79 -14.19 0.56 -2.51
CA LEU A 79 -12.96 1.25 -2.17
C LEU A 79 -12.13 0.49 -1.12
N ALA A 80 -12.75 -0.02 -0.06
CA ALA A 80 -12.09 -0.84 0.94
C ALA A 80 -11.49 -2.12 0.33
N GLU A 81 -12.24 -2.81 -0.53
CA GLU A 81 -11.81 -4.02 -1.24
C GLU A 81 -10.64 -3.73 -2.20
N ARG A 82 -10.72 -2.64 -2.96
CA ARG A 82 -9.65 -2.22 -3.87
C ARG A 82 -8.36 -1.92 -3.11
N THR A 83 -8.46 -1.16 -2.03
CA THR A 83 -7.29 -0.81 -1.20
C THR A 83 -6.65 -2.06 -0.61
N GLU A 84 -7.44 -2.99 -0.08
CA GLU A 84 -6.95 -4.26 0.46
C GLU A 84 -6.25 -5.10 -0.62
N THR A 85 -6.85 -5.20 -1.82
CA THR A 85 -6.24 -5.91 -2.95
C THR A 85 -4.92 -5.27 -3.38
N ASN A 86 -4.88 -3.93 -3.48
CA ASN A 86 -3.66 -3.20 -3.81
C ASN A 86 -2.55 -3.50 -2.80
N ARG A 87 -2.87 -3.42 -1.50
CA ARG A 87 -1.91 -3.73 -0.44
C ARG A 87 -1.35 -5.14 -0.57
N GLN A 88 -2.20 -6.12 -0.84
CA GLN A 88 -1.76 -7.50 -0.97
C GLN A 88 -0.84 -7.70 -2.18
N VAL A 89 -1.15 -7.11 -3.32
CA VAL A 89 -0.30 -7.19 -4.52
C VAL A 89 1.06 -6.55 -4.27
N LEU A 90 1.08 -5.36 -3.66
CA LEU A 90 2.31 -4.65 -3.31
C LEU A 90 3.14 -5.44 -2.30
N PHE A 91 2.51 -5.97 -1.26
CA PHE A 91 3.18 -6.80 -0.26
C PHE A 91 3.87 -8.02 -0.89
N LEU A 92 3.13 -8.77 -1.72
CA LEU A 92 3.70 -9.94 -2.41
C LEU A 92 4.82 -9.54 -3.36
N PHE A 93 4.69 -8.44 -4.08
CA PHE A 93 5.72 -7.95 -4.97
C PHE A 93 7.00 -7.59 -4.20
N PHE A 94 6.90 -6.83 -3.12
CA PHE A 94 8.06 -6.45 -2.32
C PHE A 94 8.72 -7.66 -1.66
N ARG A 95 7.93 -8.53 -1.03
CA ARG A 95 8.46 -9.68 -0.32
C ARG A 95 9.00 -10.76 -1.26
N ASP A 96 8.18 -11.23 -2.20
CA ASP A 96 8.46 -12.45 -2.96
C ASP A 96 9.29 -12.18 -4.22
N ILE A 97 9.17 -10.99 -4.81
CA ILE A 97 9.89 -10.64 -6.03
C ILE A 97 11.14 -9.82 -5.71
N LEU A 98 11.03 -8.80 -4.88
CA LEU A 98 12.16 -7.93 -4.53
C LEU A 98 13.00 -8.48 -3.36
N GLY A 99 12.48 -9.43 -2.58
CA GLY A 99 13.17 -10.01 -1.43
C GLY A 99 13.32 -9.03 -0.25
N VAL A 100 12.39 -8.09 -0.12
CA VAL A 100 12.30 -7.18 1.03
C VAL A 100 11.73 -7.96 2.23
N SER A 101 12.15 -7.63 3.44
CA SER A 101 11.64 -8.29 4.65
C SER A 101 10.13 -8.13 4.82
N ASP A 102 9.50 -9.06 5.53
CA ASP A 102 8.05 -9.08 5.75
C ASP A 102 7.52 -7.78 6.36
N ASP A 103 8.22 -7.26 7.38
CA ASP A 103 7.81 -6.07 8.11
C ASP A 103 7.86 -4.82 7.23
N ILE A 104 8.99 -4.58 6.54
CA ILE A 104 9.14 -3.47 5.61
C ILE A 104 8.15 -3.59 4.45
N SER A 105 7.97 -4.80 3.90
CA SER A 105 7.02 -5.03 2.80
C SER A 105 5.58 -4.70 3.20
N ARG A 106 5.17 -4.98 4.45
CA ARG A 106 3.85 -4.61 4.98
C ARG A 106 3.70 -3.10 5.14
N GLU A 107 4.71 -2.45 5.68
CA GLU A 107 4.71 -1.01 5.92
C GLU A 107 4.67 -0.24 4.59
N ASP A 108 5.56 -0.54 3.67
CA ASP A 108 5.63 0.11 2.35
C ASP A 108 4.34 -0.11 1.54
N ALA A 109 3.83 -1.34 1.51
CA ALA A 109 2.57 -1.65 0.84
C ALA A 109 1.41 -0.81 1.40
N CYS A 110 1.33 -0.69 2.73
CA CYS A 110 0.31 0.12 3.38
C CYS A 110 0.42 1.60 3.05
N MET A 111 1.64 2.14 2.99
CA MET A 111 1.86 3.55 2.69
C MET A 111 1.45 3.93 1.26
N ILE A 112 1.65 3.05 0.28
CA ILE A 112 1.46 3.39 -1.13
C ILE A 112 0.22 2.79 -1.79
N GLU A 113 -0.50 1.87 -1.16
CA GLU A 113 -1.65 1.12 -1.71
C GLU A 113 -2.73 1.99 -2.33
N HIS A 114 -2.92 3.19 -1.80
CA HIS A 114 -3.93 4.17 -2.26
C HIS A 114 -3.35 5.22 -3.22
N LEU A 115 -2.04 5.22 -3.46
CA LEU A 115 -1.35 6.20 -4.31
C LEU A 115 -1.18 5.70 -5.75
N VAL A 116 -1.13 4.39 -5.95
CA VAL A 116 -0.92 3.77 -7.26
C VAL A 116 -2.22 3.80 -8.08
N SER A 117 -2.12 4.13 -9.38
CA SER A 117 -3.28 4.13 -10.26
C SER A 117 -3.80 2.70 -10.52
N PRO A 118 -5.10 2.53 -10.82
CA PRO A 118 -5.66 1.22 -11.17
C PRO A 118 -4.93 0.56 -12.35
N GLU A 119 -4.53 1.35 -13.34
CA GLU A 119 -3.81 0.88 -14.52
C GLU A 119 -2.45 0.30 -14.16
N ALA A 120 -1.69 1.01 -13.31
CA ALA A 120 -0.40 0.54 -12.82
C ALA A 120 -0.55 -0.71 -11.94
N MET A 121 -1.58 -0.76 -11.09
CA MET A 121 -1.87 -1.92 -10.25
C MET A 121 -2.19 -3.18 -11.07
N VAL A 122 -2.94 -3.05 -12.17
CA VAL A 122 -3.20 -4.19 -13.08
C VAL A 122 -1.91 -4.73 -13.68
N GLN A 123 -0.99 -3.86 -14.10
CA GLN A 123 0.29 -4.32 -14.65
C GLN A 123 1.19 -4.94 -13.57
N LEU A 124 1.22 -4.34 -12.37
CA LEU A 124 1.96 -4.89 -11.26
C LEU A 124 1.42 -6.27 -10.83
N LEU A 125 0.11 -6.43 -10.77
CA LEU A 125 -0.52 -7.72 -10.51
C LEU A 125 -0.11 -8.78 -11.56
N ARG A 126 -0.14 -8.43 -12.86
CA ARG A 126 0.28 -9.34 -13.94
C ARG A 126 1.74 -9.73 -13.81
N LEU A 127 2.61 -8.77 -13.52
CA LEU A 127 4.03 -9.02 -13.32
C LEU A 127 4.27 -9.93 -12.10
N THR A 128 3.65 -9.61 -10.97
CA THR A 128 3.75 -10.42 -9.74
C THR A 128 3.26 -11.85 -10.01
N ALA A 129 2.09 -12.00 -10.62
CA ALA A 129 1.55 -13.31 -10.95
C ALA A 129 2.48 -14.11 -11.88
N LEU A 130 3.04 -13.49 -12.91
CA LEU A 130 4.01 -14.14 -13.81
C LEU A 130 5.26 -14.59 -13.04
N LEU A 131 5.85 -13.69 -12.25
CA LEU A 131 7.09 -13.95 -11.51
C LEU A 131 6.88 -14.89 -10.31
N SER A 132 5.65 -15.14 -9.89
CA SER A 132 5.31 -16.16 -8.88
C SER A 132 5.14 -17.57 -9.47
N THR A 133 5.25 -17.74 -10.81
CA THR A 133 5.19 -19.07 -11.42
C THR A 133 6.51 -19.83 -11.27
N GLU A 134 6.43 -21.18 -11.25
CA GLU A 134 7.61 -22.07 -11.16
C GLU A 134 8.15 -22.47 -12.54
N THR A 135 7.99 -21.62 -13.56
CA THR A 135 8.51 -21.92 -14.89
C THR A 135 10.05 -21.78 -14.93
N PRO A 136 10.76 -22.58 -15.74
CA PRO A 136 12.23 -22.50 -15.83
C PRO A 136 12.75 -21.11 -16.25
N VAL A 137 11.96 -20.36 -17.01
CA VAL A 137 12.29 -18.99 -17.43
C VAL A 137 12.25 -18.05 -16.24
N VAL A 138 11.22 -18.12 -15.42
CA VAL A 138 11.06 -17.29 -14.22
C VAL A 138 12.10 -17.63 -13.16
N GLN A 139 12.40 -18.92 -12.97
CA GLN A 139 13.47 -19.34 -12.06
C GLN A 139 14.81 -18.73 -12.47
N ARG A 140 15.19 -18.85 -13.75
CA ARG A 140 16.42 -18.22 -14.25
C ARG A 140 16.44 -16.70 -14.09
N PHE A 141 15.29 -16.04 -14.29
CA PHE A 141 15.19 -14.59 -14.07
C PHE A 141 15.40 -14.24 -12.59
N ARG A 142 14.73 -14.95 -11.67
CA ARG A 142 14.91 -14.73 -10.22
C ARG A 142 16.36 -14.96 -9.78
N ASP A 143 16.97 -16.03 -10.24
CA ASP A 143 18.39 -16.33 -9.96
C ASP A 143 19.30 -15.21 -10.47
N ALA A 144 19.10 -14.77 -11.71
CA ALA A 144 19.86 -13.67 -12.28
C ALA A 144 19.66 -12.37 -11.50
N PHE A 145 18.43 -12.05 -11.10
CA PHE A 145 18.12 -10.86 -10.29
C PHE A 145 18.80 -10.90 -8.90
N HIS A 146 18.77 -12.06 -8.23
CA HIS A 146 19.42 -12.21 -6.94
C HIS A 146 20.96 -12.17 -7.05
N HIS A 147 21.54 -12.73 -8.11
CA HIS A 147 22.99 -12.63 -8.35
C HIS A 147 23.40 -11.21 -8.71
N TYR A 148 22.64 -10.52 -9.57
CA TYR A 148 22.88 -9.12 -9.91
C TYR A 148 22.93 -8.20 -8.69
N ARG A 149 22.13 -8.51 -7.67
CA ARG A 149 22.12 -7.77 -6.39
C ARG A 149 23.40 -8.02 -5.57
N ARG A 150 24.04 -9.18 -5.70
CA ARG A 150 25.26 -9.56 -4.95
C ARG A 150 26.53 -9.06 -5.61
N ASP A 151 26.58 -9.08 -6.92
CA ASP A 151 27.74 -8.60 -7.65
C ASP A 151 27.77 -7.08 -7.59
N ARG A 152 28.83 -6.53 -6.98
CA ARG A 152 29.11 -5.11 -6.97
C ARG A 152 29.41 -4.67 -8.41
N HIS A 153 28.41 -4.34 -9.17
CA HIS A 153 28.64 -3.52 -10.35
C HIS A 153 29.00 -2.12 -9.86
N GLU A 154 30.23 -1.73 -10.06
CA GLU A 154 30.66 -0.33 -9.99
C GLU A 154 29.78 0.43 -10.99
N CYS A 155 28.85 1.22 -10.47
CA CYS A 155 28.04 2.08 -11.30
C CYS A 155 28.94 3.20 -11.79
N ASP A 156 29.31 3.19 -13.08
CA ASP A 156 29.89 4.38 -13.70
C ASP A 156 28.76 5.41 -13.89
N VAL A 157 28.77 6.42 -13.04
CA VAL A 157 27.77 7.50 -13.02
C VAL A 157 27.65 8.18 -14.38
N ASN A 158 28.74 8.25 -15.14
CA ASN A 158 28.77 8.90 -16.44
C ASN A 158 28.15 8.07 -17.57
N ASP A 159 27.99 6.75 -17.38
CA ASP A 159 27.44 5.82 -18.39
C ASP A 159 26.19 5.06 -17.89
N CYS A 160 25.62 5.48 -16.77
CA CYS A 160 24.45 4.84 -16.19
C CYS A 160 23.15 5.44 -16.73
N GLU A 161 22.31 4.67 -17.39
CA GLU A 161 21.00 5.10 -17.90
C GLU A 161 20.01 5.54 -16.80
N ILE A 162 20.26 5.17 -15.54
CA ILE A 162 19.38 5.42 -14.40
C ILE A 162 19.90 6.58 -13.54
N CYS A 163 21.22 6.68 -13.36
CA CYS A 163 21.86 7.69 -12.55
C CYS A 163 22.24 8.90 -13.43
N SER A 164 22.10 10.12 -12.91
CA SER A 164 22.55 11.34 -13.59
C SER A 164 23.87 11.86 -13.02
N ASP A 165 23.79 12.53 -11.85
CA ASP A 165 24.96 13.18 -11.24
C ASP A 165 25.47 12.45 -9.97
N VAL A 166 24.65 11.57 -9.40
CA VAL A 166 24.94 10.82 -8.19
C VAL A 166 24.50 9.38 -8.37
N CYS A 167 25.34 8.42 -7.97
CA CYS A 167 24.96 7.02 -7.96
C CYS A 167 23.82 6.78 -6.98
N LEU A 168 22.61 6.55 -7.50
CA LEU A 168 21.40 6.31 -6.68
C LEU A 168 21.57 5.09 -5.79
N ARG A 169 22.25 4.04 -6.27
CA ARG A 169 22.52 2.84 -5.50
C ARG A 169 23.34 3.14 -4.25
N GLU A 170 24.45 3.87 -4.37
CA GLU A 170 25.29 4.24 -3.23
C GLU A 170 24.56 5.16 -2.23
N SER A 171 23.67 6.01 -2.77
CA SER A 171 22.83 6.86 -1.91
C SER A 171 21.88 6.01 -1.06
N PHE A 172 21.11 5.09 -1.68
CA PHE A 172 20.17 4.24 -0.96
C PHE A 172 20.85 3.22 -0.04
N GLU A 173 22.01 2.65 -0.43
CA GLU A 173 22.74 1.71 0.42
C GLU A 173 23.29 2.40 1.69
N ARG A 174 23.68 3.67 1.63
CA ARG A 174 24.08 4.45 2.81
C ARG A 174 22.93 4.65 3.79
N ASP A 175 21.73 4.94 3.27
CA ASP A 175 20.54 5.18 4.09
C ASP A 175 20.08 3.89 4.80
N VAL A 176 20.20 2.74 4.14
CA VAL A 176 19.85 1.43 4.71
C VAL A 176 20.83 1.02 5.83
N VAL A 177 22.14 1.34 5.68
CA VAL A 177 23.17 0.99 6.67
C VAL A 177 23.11 1.93 7.88
N SER A 178 22.75 3.21 7.68
CA SER A 178 22.68 4.21 8.75
C SER A 178 21.38 4.18 9.57
N GLY A 179 20.32 3.52 9.06
CA GLY A 179 19.03 3.38 9.75
C GLY A 179 18.91 2.15 10.67
N GLY A 180 19.98 1.38 10.86
CA GLY A 180 20.02 0.14 11.64
C GLY A 180 20.64 0.26 13.05
N GLU A 181 20.69 1.47 13.65
CA GLU A 181 21.09 1.68 15.05
C GLU A 181 19.89 2.05 15.94
#